data_fedab7f7855521b90561a351e7acd8dc
#
_entry.id   fedab7f7855521b90561a351e7acd8dc
#
_cell.length_a   1.000
_cell.length_b   1.000
_cell.length_c   1.000
_cell.angle_alpha   90.00
_cell.angle_beta   90.00
_cell.angle_gamma   90.00
#
_symmetry.space_group_name_H-M   'P 1'
#
loop_
_entity.id
_entity.type
_entity.pdbx_description
1 polymer ?
#
loop_
_entity_poly.entity_id
_entity_poly.type
_entity_poly.pdbx_seq_one_letter_code
_entity_poly.pdbx_strand_id
1 'polypeptide(L)'
;DHVETGTQMRQHVFTILGGKALVELAEPFDLDPAEAAGRGFSIRYLDGETGDWIMAQHWPNPNFDGIAFMDQLTGASHLGRVQVYSHDVPQSTPEQAAIRRYTFSDITEERFRWDGAVTRDDGDSWAIWQVVDFTRQADEAMSTPRGGRWPGHHDGLLCADEAHRAMDGVIGRWNSQFVLPDGTIIDGRLDAGPMLEGCGIGAISRIGSTEYFLGWAWSPMLQLWVQMTLSDRPGERHTYAISGTGGEGAVFLSAPSATISSQTENYYSGLGTAATDARSRQMIEVFQSDRIEIRMQARQDAEADWSEAGRLVLTRED
;
A
#
# COMPACT_ATOMS: atom_id res chain seq x y z
N ASP A 1 -19.65 -1.49 -26.76
CA ASP A 1 -19.33 -2.89 -27.03
C ASP A 1 -18.28 -3.30 -26.01
N HIS A 2 -18.69 -4.12 -25.03
CA HIS A 2 -17.77 -4.68 -24.05
C HIS A 2 -16.95 -5.77 -24.76
N VAL A 3 -15.64 -5.59 -24.81
CA VAL A 3 -14.74 -6.65 -25.21
C VAL A 3 -14.51 -7.50 -23.96
N GLU A 4 -15.09 -8.70 -23.91
CA GLU A 4 -14.69 -9.70 -22.93
C GLU A 4 -13.26 -10.13 -23.24
N THR A 5 -12.32 -9.66 -22.45
CA THR A 5 -10.90 -10.02 -22.67
C THR A 5 -10.58 -11.43 -22.20
N GLY A 6 -11.48 -12.07 -21.45
CA GLY A 6 -11.28 -13.41 -20.90
C GLY A 6 -10.18 -13.48 -19.81
N THR A 7 -9.60 -12.37 -19.44
CA THR A 7 -8.57 -12.34 -18.38
C THR A 7 -9.20 -12.62 -17.03
N GLN A 8 -8.72 -13.65 -16.36
CA GLN A 8 -9.15 -13.97 -15.00
C GLN A 8 -8.21 -13.34 -13.97
N MET A 9 -8.80 -12.91 -12.86
CA MET A 9 -8.10 -12.27 -11.76
C MET A 9 -8.47 -12.96 -10.46
N ARG A 10 -7.50 -13.16 -9.58
CA ARG A 10 -7.76 -13.62 -8.22
C ARG A 10 -7.58 -12.46 -7.27
N GLN A 11 -8.52 -12.29 -6.36
CA GLN A 11 -8.41 -11.32 -5.27
C GLN A 11 -8.49 -12.03 -3.93
N HIS A 12 -7.52 -11.73 -3.07
CA HIS A 12 -7.53 -12.13 -1.67
C HIS A 12 -7.91 -10.91 -0.83
N VAL A 13 -9.09 -10.93 -0.24
CA VAL A 13 -9.59 -9.84 0.60
C VAL A 13 -9.71 -10.33 2.03
N PHE A 14 -9.06 -9.67 2.97
CA PHE A 14 -9.08 -10.02 4.38
C PHE A 14 -9.08 -8.80 5.29
N THR A 15 -9.59 -8.97 6.51
CA THR A 15 -9.64 -7.90 7.49
C THR A 15 -8.34 -7.77 8.26
N ILE A 16 -7.96 -6.54 8.58
CA ILE A 16 -6.84 -6.19 9.44
C ILE A 16 -7.30 -5.19 10.52
N LEU A 17 -6.43 -4.87 11.46
CA LEU A 17 -6.67 -3.85 12.50
C LEU A 17 -7.97 -4.11 13.28
N GLY A 18 -8.20 -5.36 13.67
CA GLY A 18 -9.41 -5.75 14.39
C GLY A 18 -10.70 -5.60 13.58
N GLY A 19 -10.64 -5.66 12.27
CA GLY A 19 -11.78 -5.53 11.35
C GLY A 19 -12.07 -4.10 10.91
N LYS A 20 -11.23 -3.13 11.28
CA LYS A 20 -11.41 -1.72 10.91
C LYS A 20 -10.97 -1.42 9.48
N ALA A 21 -10.19 -2.30 8.86
CA ALA A 21 -9.73 -2.15 7.50
C ALA A 21 -9.71 -3.49 6.75
N LEU A 22 -9.74 -3.39 5.43
CA LEU A 22 -9.59 -4.51 4.49
C LEU A 22 -8.28 -4.32 3.74
N VAL A 23 -7.53 -5.41 3.58
CA VAL A 23 -6.46 -5.51 2.58
C VAL A 23 -6.96 -6.36 1.44
N GLU A 24 -6.67 -5.92 0.23
CA GLU A 24 -6.88 -6.67 -1.00
C GLU A 24 -5.54 -6.90 -1.65
N LEU A 25 -5.26 -8.15 -1.98
CA LEU A 25 -4.15 -8.55 -2.83
C LEU A 25 -4.74 -9.06 -4.14
N ALA A 26 -4.35 -8.46 -5.24
CA ALA A 26 -4.83 -8.84 -6.57
C ALA A 26 -3.71 -9.49 -7.38
N GLU A 27 -4.06 -10.61 -8.01
CA GLU A 27 -3.17 -11.42 -8.83
C GLU A 27 -3.90 -11.83 -10.11
N PRO A 28 -3.26 -11.75 -11.28
CA PRO A 28 -3.78 -12.35 -12.50
C PRO A 28 -3.69 -13.87 -12.43
N PHE A 29 -4.67 -14.55 -13.03
CA PHE A 29 -4.74 -16.01 -12.98
C PHE A 29 -3.71 -16.70 -13.89
N ASP A 30 -3.40 -16.09 -15.03
CA ASP A 30 -2.65 -16.70 -16.14
C ASP A 30 -1.40 -15.91 -16.57
N LEU A 31 -0.90 -14.99 -15.75
CA LEU A 31 0.31 -14.27 -16.13
C LEU A 31 1.56 -15.15 -15.97
N ASP A 32 2.43 -15.01 -16.96
CA ASP A 32 3.80 -15.52 -16.85
C ASP A 32 4.38 -15.05 -15.50
N PRO A 33 4.93 -15.98 -14.71
CA PRO A 33 5.63 -15.65 -13.48
C PRO A 33 6.65 -14.51 -13.60
N ALA A 34 7.25 -14.34 -14.78
CA ALA A 34 8.19 -13.25 -15.05
C ALA A 34 7.53 -11.87 -15.16
N GLU A 35 6.21 -11.79 -15.29
CA GLU A 35 5.49 -10.51 -15.40
C GLU A 35 4.91 -10.10 -14.05
N ALA A 36 5.58 -9.19 -13.35
CA ALA A 36 5.02 -8.54 -12.15
C ALA A 36 3.80 -7.65 -12.46
N ALA A 37 3.50 -7.44 -13.74
CA ALA A 37 2.37 -6.68 -14.22
C ALA A 37 1.04 -7.29 -13.75
N GLY A 38 0.16 -6.46 -13.21
CA GLY A 38 -1.17 -6.87 -12.75
C GLY A 38 -1.25 -7.38 -11.31
N ARG A 39 -0.13 -7.38 -10.58
CA ARG A 39 -0.11 -7.61 -9.14
C ARG A 39 -0.15 -6.30 -8.40
N GLY A 40 -0.99 -6.21 -7.40
CA GLY A 40 -1.09 -5.01 -6.60
C GLY A 40 -1.82 -5.26 -5.30
N PHE A 41 -1.73 -4.30 -4.40
CA PHE A 41 -2.50 -4.35 -3.18
C PHE A 41 -3.21 -3.02 -2.92
N SER A 42 -4.33 -3.11 -2.22
CA SER A 42 -5.04 -1.95 -1.71
C SER A 42 -5.41 -2.16 -0.26
N ILE A 43 -5.54 -1.05 0.47
CA ILE A 43 -6.21 -1.02 1.76
C ILE A 43 -7.48 -0.19 1.63
N ARG A 44 -8.53 -0.63 2.31
CA ARG A 44 -9.81 0.08 2.37
C ARG A 44 -10.24 0.20 3.82
N TYR A 45 -10.63 1.37 4.22
CA TYR A 45 -11.13 1.63 5.57
C TYR A 45 -12.15 2.75 5.56
N LEU A 46 -12.96 2.80 6.62
CA LEU A 46 -13.88 3.90 6.86
C LEU A 46 -13.16 4.95 7.71
N ASP A 47 -13.04 6.16 7.20
CA ASP A 47 -12.53 7.29 7.97
C ASP A 47 -13.54 7.65 9.06
N GLY A 48 -13.15 7.49 10.31
CA GLY A 48 -14.06 7.73 11.46
C GLY A 48 -14.38 9.20 11.69
N GLU A 49 -13.67 10.14 11.09
CA GLU A 49 -13.92 11.57 11.19
C GLU A 49 -14.91 12.06 10.13
N THR A 50 -14.73 11.63 8.88
CA THR A 50 -15.55 12.06 7.74
C THR A 50 -16.70 11.11 7.44
N GLY A 51 -16.58 9.85 7.82
CA GLY A 51 -17.52 8.80 7.43
C GLY A 51 -17.35 8.32 5.98
N ASP A 52 -16.27 8.74 5.32
CA ASP A 52 -15.97 8.35 3.96
C ASP A 52 -15.22 7.02 3.91
N TRP A 53 -15.47 6.25 2.87
CA TRP A 53 -14.59 5.16 2.49
C TRP A 53 -13.31 5.71 1.87
N ILE A 54 -12.18 5.26 2.40
CA ILE A 54 -10.87 5.53 1.83
C ILE A 54 -10.35 4.24 1.21
N MET A 55 -9.87 4.34 -0.01
CA MET A 55 -9.14 3.28 -0.69
C MET A 55 -7.76 3.81 -1.07
N ALA A 56 -6.73 3.20 -0.53
CA ALA A 56 -5.36 3.48 -0.90
C ALA A 56 -4.79 2.25 -1.61
N GLN A 57 -4.12 2.44 -2.72
CA GLN A 57 -3.67 1.34 -3.56
C GLN A 57 -2.25 1.53 -4.09
N HIS A 58 -1.58 0.42 -4.32
CA HIS A 58 -0.32 0.33 -4.99
C HIS A 58 -0.37 -0.77 -6.07
N TRP A 59 -0.21 -0.36 -7.33
CA TRP A 59 -0.20 -1.25 -8.49
C TRP A 59 1.05 -1.00 -9.32
N PRO A 60 2.09 -1.80 -9.20
CA PRO A 60 3.29 -1.66 -10.01
C PRO A 60 3.07 -2.16 -11.44
N ASN A 61 2.13 -1.59 -12.17
CA ASN A 61 1.80 -2.02 -13.54
C ASN A 61 2.28 -1.01 -14.59
N PRO A 62 3.26 -1.38 -15.44
CA PRO A 62 3.76 -0.52 -16.51
C PRO A 62 2.74 -0.23 -17.62
N ASN A 63 1.64 -1.00 -17.70
CA ASN A 63 0.64 -0.85 -18.76
C ASN A 63 -0.43 0.19 -18.48
N PHE A 64 -0.44 0.81 -17.31
CA PHE A 64 -1.30 1.95 -17.03
C PHE A 64 -0.52 3.24 -17.29
N ASP A 65 -0.35 3.63 -18.52
CA ASP A 65 0.12 4.94 -19.06
C ASP A 65 0.77 5.92 -18.04
N GLY A 66 1.76 5.45 -17.29
CA GLY A 66 2.46 6.26 -16.30
C GLY A 66 1.61 6.65 -15.07
N ILE A 67 0.39 6.21 -14.97
CA ILE A 67 -0.47 6.46 -13.81
C ILE A 67 -0.24 5.31 -12.82
N ALA A 68 0.84 5.39 -12.13
CA ALA A 68 1.12 4.51 -11.04
C ALA A 68 0.41 5.07 -9.82
N PHE A 69 -0.13 4.41 -9.04
CA PHE A 69 0.28 3.26 -8.30
C PHE A 69 0.29 3.52 -6.82
N MET A 70 0.27 4.75 -6.39
CA MET A 70 -0.07 5.22 -5.08
C MET A 70 -1.21 6.20 -5.25
N ASP A 71 -2.41 5.67 -5.32
CA ASP A 71 -3.60 6.47 -5.49
C ASP A 71 -4.46 6.37 -4.25
N GLN A 72 -5.00 7.49 -3.84
CA GLN A 72 -6.01 7.54 -2.79
C GLN A 72 -7.34 7.93 -3.41
N LEU A 73 -8.33 7.08 -3.19
CA LEU A 73 -9.70 7.34 -3.58
C LEU A 73 -10.54 7.53 -2.31
N THR A 74 -11.46 8.48 -2.36
CA THR A 74 -12.42 8.74 -1.28
C THR A 74 -13.84 8.65 -1.80
N GLY A 75 -14.77 8.24 -0.97
CA GLY A 75 -16.15 8.16 -1.37
C GLY A 75 -17.08 7.58 -0.31
N ALA A 76 -18.28 7.24 -0.72
CA ALA A 76 -19.34 6.82 0.18
C ALA A 76 -20.08 5.57 -0.30
N SER A 77 -20.75 4.91 0.64
CA SER A 77 -21.74 3.89 0.32
C SER A 77 -23.12 4.52 0.18
N HIS A 78 -23.82 4.16 -0.89
CA HIS A 78 -25.18 4.59 -1.13
C HIS A 78 -25.98 3.53 -1.87
N LEU A 79 -27.17 3.18 -1.38
CA LEU A 79 -28.10 2.23 -2.02
C LEU A 79 -27.43 0.90 -2.45
N GLY A 80 -26.63 0.32 -1.55
CA GLY A 80 -25.98 -0.98 -1.82
C GLY A 80 -24.78 -0.91 -2.76
N ARG A 81 -24.27 0.29 -3.04
CA ARG A 81 -23.04 0.53 -3.81
C ARG A 81 -22.03 1.28 -2.96
N VAL A 82 -20.76 1.02 -3.21
CA VAL A 82 -19.66 1.84 -2.71
C VAL A 82 -19.01 2.49 -3.91
N GLN A 83 -18.92 3.81 -3.92
CA GLN A 83 -18.25 4.56 -4.97
C GLN A 83 -17.13 5.39 -4.37
N VAL A 84 -15.94 5.25 -4.91
CA VAL A 84 -14.76 6.02 -4.51
C VAL A 84 -14.16 6.71 -5.72
N TYR A 85 -13.66 7.91 -5.50
CA TYR A 85 -13.15 8.80 -6.55
C TYR A 85 -11.71 9.21 -6.23
N SER A 86 -10.86 9.23 -7.24
CA SER A 86 -9.57 9.91 -7.15
C SER A 86 -9.79 11.39 -7.42
N HIS A 87 -9.37 12.24 -6.50
CA HIS A 87 -9.56 13.68 -6.63
C HIS A 87 -8.39 14.40 -7.30
N ASP A 88 -7.23 13.77 -7.34
CA ASP A 88 -6.02 14.34 -7.89
C ASP A 88 -5.22 13.26 -8.60
N VAL A 89 -5.52 13.02 -9.87
CA VAL A 89 -4.60 12.31 -10.73
C VAL A 89 -3.76 13.37 -11.45
N PRO A 90 -2.54 13.67 -11.02
CA PRO A 90 -1.66 14.53 -11.75
C PRO A 90 -1.41 13.88 -13.11
N GLN A 91 -1.75 14.58 -14.14
CA GLN A 91 -1.38 14.19 -15.50
C GLN A 91 -0.41 15.23 -16.04
N SER A 92 0.40 14.81 -16.98
CA SER A 92 1.49 15.62 -17.53
C SER A 92 1.03 16.98 -18.11
N THR A 93 -0.28 17.15 -18.32
CA THR A 93 -0.87 18.45 -18.69
C THR A 93 -2.26 18.61 -18.07
N PRO A 94 -2.72 19.86 -17.81
CA PRO A 94 -4.08 20.13 -17.34
C PRO A 94 -5.17 19.54 -18.25
N GLU A 95 -4.90 19.42 -19.55
CA GLU A 95 -5.82 18.85 -20.52
C GLU A 95 -6.00 17.33 -20.39
N GLN A 96 -5.12 16.69 -19.66
CA GLN A 96 -5.18 15.26 -19.35
C GLN A 96 -5.77 14.98 -17.97
N ALA A 97 -6.08 16.01 -17.19
CA ALA A 97 -6.68 15.83 -15.89
C ALA A 97 -7.92 14.93 -15.99
N ALA A 98 -7.97 13.91 -15.19
CA ALA A 98 -9.05 12.94 -15.19
C ALA A 98 -9.40 12.53 -13.77
N ILE A 99 -10.68 12.44 -13.48
CA ILE A 99 -11.18 11.86 -12.25
C ILE A 99 -11.50 10.40 -12.54
N ARG A 100 -10.98 9.49 -11.71
CA ARG A 100 -11.37 8.09 -11.75
C ARG A 100 -12.46 7.82 -10.74
N ARG A 101 -13.32 6.90 -11.08
CA ARG A 101 -14.34 6.37 -10.19
C ARG A 101 -14.25 4.86 -10.18
N TYR A 102 -14.21 4.27 -9.00
CA TYR A 102 -14.40 2.85 -8.81
C TYR A 102 -15.74 2.62 -8.13
N THR A 103 -16.54 1.74 -8.71
CA THR A 103 -17.85 1.38 -8.20
C THR A 103 -17.85 -0.09 -7.82
N PHE A 104 -18.21 -0.38 -6.59
CA PHE A 104 -18.51 -1.73 -6.10
C PHE A 104 -20.03 -1.83 -6.00
N SER A 105 -20.62 -2.76 -6.74
CA SER A 105 -22.07 -2.96 -6.83
C SER A 105 -22.43 -4.43 -6.76
N ASP A 106 -23.72 -4.73 -6.68
CA ASP A 106 -24.26 -6.10 -6.60
C ASP A 106 -23.59 -6.92 -5.50
N ILE A 107 -23.29 -6.27 -4.37
CA ILE A 107 -22.54 -6.84 -3.25
C ILE A 107 -23.46 -7.82 -2.49
N THR A 108 -23.09 -9.09 -2.50
CA THR A 108 -23.72 -10.18 -1.74
C THR A 108 -22.65 -10.97 -0.98
N GLU A 109 -23.03 -12.00 -0.26
CA GLU A 109 -22.08 -12.91 0.39
C GLU A 109 -21.25 -13.71 -0.63
N GLU A 110 -21.76 -13.90 -1.86
CA GLU A 110 -21.18 -14.78 -2.86
C GLU A 110 -20.48 -14.04 -4.00
N ARG A 111 -20.86 -12.79 -4.24
CA ARG A 111 -20.36 -12.03 -5.40
C ARG A 111 -20.42 -10.52 -5.20
N PHE A 112 -19.65 -9.83 -5.99
CA PHE A 112 -19.80 -8.40 -6.24
C PHE A 112 -19.31 -8.06 -7.65
N ARG A 113 -19.74 -6.91 -8.16
CA ARG A 113 -19.24 -6.32 -9.39
C ARG A 113 -18.40 -5.10 -9.06
N TRP A 114 -17.30 -4.95 -9.75
CA TRP A 114 -16.48 -3.74 -9.74
C TRP A 114 -16.44 -3.16 -11.15
N ASP A 115 -16.57 -1.84 -11.26
CA ASP A 115 -16.28 -1.10 -12.48
C ASP A 115 -15.33 0.06 -12.21
N GLY A 116 -14.42 0.28 -13.17
CA GLY A 116 -13.55 1.42 -13.25
C GLY A 116 -13.99 2.35 -14.36
N ALA A 117 -14.19 3.62 -14.05
CA ALA A 117 -14.58 4.64 -15.00
C ALA A 117 -13.73 5.90 -14.86
N VAL A 118 -13.61 6.66 -15.92
CA VAL A 118 -12.87 7.92 -15.98
C VAL A 118 -13.73 9.01 -16.61
N THR A 119 -13.65 10.21 -16.05
CA THR A 119 -14.18 11.43 -16.66
C THR A 119 -13.06 12.40 -16.98
N ARG A 120 -13.23 13.19 -18.04
CA ARG A 120 -12.34 14.30 -18.43
C ARG A 120 -13.08 15.62 -18.56
N ASP A 121 -14.34 15.66 -18.16
CA ASP A 121 -15.28 16.77 -18.27
C ASP A 121 -16.01 17.00 -16.92
N ASP A 122 -15.26 16.89 -15.82
CA ASP A 122 -15.71 17.13 -14.45
C ASP A 122 -16.95 16.30 -14.04
N GLY A 123 -17.14 15.14 -14.68
CA GLY A 123 -18.22 14.22 -14.34
C GLY A 123 -19.46 14.30 -15.24
N ASP A 124 -19.47 15.15 -16.25
CA ASP A 124 -20.57 15.25 -17.21
C ASP A 124 -20.71 13.96 -18.03
N SER A 125 -19.59 13.30 -18.34
CA SER A 125 -19.59 11.98 -18.97
C SER A 125 -18.57 11.05 -18.32
N TRP A 126 -18.85 9.74 -18.37
CA TRP A 126 -17.99 8.71 -17.81
C TRP A 126 -17.71 7.61 -18.85
N ALA A 127 -16.44 7.39 -19.13
CA ALA A 127 -15.99 6.25 -19.91
C ALA A 127 -15.62 5.09 -18.99
N ILE A 128 -16.36 4.00 -19.06
CA ILE A 128 -16.03 2.76 -18.35
C ILE A 128 -14.90 2.09 -19.13
N TRP A 129 -13.78 1.85 -18.46
CA TRP A 129 -12.61 1.21 -19.06
C TRP A 129 -12.46 -0.26 -18.66
N GLN A 130 -13.06 -0.66 -17.54
CA GLN A 130 -13.03 -2.04 -17.06
C GLN A 130 -14.27 -2.37 -16.24
N VAL A 131 -14.75 -3.59 -16.38
CA VAL A 131 -15.77 -4.20 -15.53
C VAL A 131 -15.29 -5.59 -15.14
N VAL A 132 -15.41 -5.93 -13.87
CA VAL A 132 -15.02 -7.24 -13.34
C VAL A 132 -16.15 -7.78 -12.46
N ASP A 133 -16.60 -8.98 -12.74
CA ASP A 133 -17.51 -9.72 -11.87
C ASP A 133 -16.71 -10.70 -11.00
N PHE A 134 -16.84 -10.53 -9.68
CA PHE A 134 -16.17 -11.36 -8.70
C PHE A 134 -17.13 -12.39 -8.10
N THR A 135 -16.67 -13.62 -8.01
CA THR A 135 -17.38 -14.71 -7.33
C THR A 135 -16.51 -15.25 -6.22
N ARG A 136 -17.07 -15.38 -5.02
CA ARG A 136 -16.36 -15.92 -3.86
C ARG A 136 -16.02 -17.39 -4.10
N GLN A 137 -14.78 -17.76 -3.86
CA GLN A 137 -14.34 -19.13 -3.78
C GLN A 137 -14.60 -19.64 -2.35
N ALA A 138 -15.32 -20.76 -2.22
CA ALA A 138 -15.84 -21.23 -0.93
C ALA A 138 -14.78 -21.86 0.00
N ASP A 139 -13.61 -22.24 -0.51
CA ASP A 139 -12.73 -23.21 0.14
C ASP A 139 -11.58 -22.63 0.96
N GLU A 140 -11.41 -21.32 0.97
CA GLU A 140 -10.37 -20.70 1.79
C GLU A 140 -10.95 -19.59 2.65
N ALA A 141 -11.35 -19.93 3.87
CA ALA A 141 -11.57 -18.94 4.91
C ALA A 141 -10.23 -18.22 5.18
N MET A 142 -10.05 -17.09 4.51
CA MET A 142 -8.86 -16.26 4.66
C MET A 142 -8.83 -15.68 6.06
N SER A 143 -8.09 -16.32 6.94
CA SER A 143 -7.79 -15.77 8.26
C SER A 143 -6.76 -14.64 8.10
N THR A 144 -6.85 -13.64 8.98
CA THR A 144 -5.78 -12.65 9.17
C THR A 144 -4.42 -13.35 9.13
N PRO A 145 -3.44 -12.82 8.44
CA PRO A 145 -2.12 -13.42 8.34
C PRO A 145 -1.58 -13.79 9.71
N ARG A 146 -1.19 -15.04 9.88
CA ARG A 146 -0.56 -15.52 11.10
C ARG A 146 0.66 -16.35 10.73
N GLY A 147 1.76 -16.12 11.44
CA GLY A 147 2.95 -16.93 11.30
C GLY A 147 3.74 -16.69 10.01
N GLY A 148 3.76 -15.46 9.50
CA GLY A 148 4.54 -15.09 8.32
C GLY A 148 3.97 -15.59 6.99
N ARG A 149 2.74 -16.13 7.00
CA ARG A 149 2.05 -16.49 5.74
C ARG A 149 0.97 -15.47 5.43
N TRP A 150 1.18 -14.75 4.35
CA TRP A 150 0.20 -13.87 3.76
C TRP A 150 -0.58 -14.61 2.68
N PRO A 151 -1.86 -14.26 2.49
CA PRO A 151 -2.64 -14.79 1.37
C PRO A 151 -1.96 -14.54 0.03
N GLY A 152 -2.17 -15.45 -0.94
CA GLY A 152 -1.51 -15.34 -2.25
C GLY A 152 -0.04 -15.76 -2.26
N HIS A 153 0.45 -16.36 -1.18
CA HIS A 153 1.80 -16.92 -1.15
C HIS A 153 1.79 -18.33 -1.72
N HIS A 154 2.41 -18.49 -2.87
CA HIS A 154 2.78 -19.78 -3.45
C HIS A 154 4.23 -20.11 -3.11
N ASP A 155 4.63 -21.40 -3.24
CA ASP A 155 5.97 -21.88 -2.88
C ASP A 155 7.10 -21.36 -3.82
N GLY A 156 6.79 -20.47 -4.75
CA GLY A 156 7.71 -19.82 -5.67
C GLY A 156 7.75 -18.31 -5.49
N LEU A 157 8.94 -17.72 -5.52
CA LEU A 157 9.10 -16.27 -5.58
C LEU A 157 9.14 -15.83 -7.04
N LEU A 158 8.15 -15.08 -7.48
CA LEU A 158 8.09 -14.60 -8.86
C LEU A 158 9.01 -13.39 -9.09
N CYS A 159 9.07 -12.48 -8.11
CA CYS A 159 9.95 -11.31 -8.17
C CYS A 159 11.28 -11.66 -7.49
N ALA A 160 12.20 -12.30 -8.23
CA ALA A 160 13.42 -12.86 -7.67
C ALA A 160 14.68 -11.99 -7.89
N ASP A 161 14.56 -10.84 -8.56
CA ASP A 161 15.69 -9.95 -8.77
C ASP A 161 16.15 -9.27 -7.48
N GLU A 162 17.37 -8.75 -7.48
CA GLU A 162 18.03 -8.17 -6.31
C GLU A 162 17.24 -7.02 -5.70
N ALA A 163 16.59 -6.19 -6.53
CA ALA A 163 15.83 -5.04 -6.07
C ALA A 163 14.60 -5.48 -5.27
N HIS A 164 13.85 -6.48 -5.72
CA HIS A 164 12.73 -7.04 -4.98
C HIS A 164 13.15 -7.78 -3.70
N ARG A 165 14.39 -8.29 -3.63
CA ARG A 165 14.91 -9.02 -2.47
C ARG A 165 15.57 -8.13 -1.43
N ALA A 166 15.80 -6.85 -1.75
CA ALA A 166 16.55 -5.94 -0.87
C ALA A 166 15.90 -5.71 0.51
N MET A 167 14.61 -6.00 0.66
CA MET A 167 13.88 -5.90 1.93
C MET A 167 13.55 -7.25 2.58
N ASP A 168 13.99 -8.37 2.02
CA ASP A 168 13.69 -9.71 2.56
C ASP A 168 14.13 -9.93 4.00
N GLY A 169 15.13 -9.20 4.45
CA GLY A 169 15.59 -9.25 5.83
C GLY A 169 14.49 -8.93 6.85
N VAL A 170 13.45 -8.19 6.47
CA VAL A 170 12.32 -7.88 7.36
C VAL A 170 11.37 -9.06 7.55
N ILE A 171 11.37 -10.03 6.62
CA ILE A 171 10.47 -11.19 6.67
C ILE A 171 10.77 -12.05 7.89
N GLY A 172 9.77 -12.33 8.71
CA GLY A 172 9.85 -13.15 9.91
C GLY A 172 9.07 -12.57 11.06
N ARG A 173 9.29 -13.16 12.25
CA ARG A 173 8.72 -12.69 13.49
C ARG A 173 9.78 -11.98 14.32
N TRP A 174 9.36 -10.87 14.89
CA TRP A 174 10.25 -9.97 15.58
C TRP A 174 9.64 -9.51 16.90
N ASN A 175 10.42 -9.57 17.98
CA ASN A 175 10.16 -8.72 19.13
C ASN A 175 10.57 -7.30 18.77
N SER A 176 9.70 -6.33 19.05
CA SER A 176 9.96 -4.92 18.72
C SER A 176 10.00 -4.07 19.98
N GLN A 177 10.87 -3.08 19.97
CA GLN A 177 10.94 -2.04 20.99
C GLN A 177 10.93 -0.68 20.31
N PHE A 178 9.94 0.13 20.61
CA PHE A 178 9.92 1.51 20.19
C PHE A 178 10.45 2.40 21.32
N VAL A 179 11.61 3.00 21.08
CA VAL A 179 12.30 3.85 22.04
C VAL A 179 11.97 5.30 21.71
N LEU A 180 11.28 5.98 22.62
CA LEU A 180 10.96 7.40 22.50
C LEU A 180 12.19 8.28 22.78
N PRO A 181 12.19 9.57 22.38
CA PRO A 181 13.33 10.48 22.61
C PRO A 181 13.69 10.69 24.08
N ASP A 182 12.75 10.50 25.00
CA ASP A 182 12.97 10.58 26.44
C ASP A 182 13.52 9.27 27.06
N GLY A 183 13.75 8.26 26.23
CA GLY A 183 14.22 6.94 26.65
C GLY A 183 13.13 5.97 27.08
N THR A 184 11.87 6.36 27.04
CA THR A 184 10.74 5.45 27.30
C THR A 184 10.72 4.35 26.25
N ILE A 185 10.60 3.09 26.69
CA ILE A 185 10.53 1.91 25.82
C ILE A 185 9.10 1.40 25.80
N ILE A 186 8.58 1.18 24.59
CA ILE A 186 7.28 0.55 24.37
C ILE A 186 7.54 -0.76 23.64
N ASP A 187 7.27 -1.87 24.32
CA ASP A 187 7.42 -3.20 23.75
C ASP A 187 6.33 -3.51 22.75
N GLY A 188 6.66 -4.35 21.78
CA GLY A 188 5.77 -4.75 20.72
C GLY A 188 6.23 -6.00 19.99
N ARG A 189 5.57 -6.27 18.87
CA ARG A 189 5.90 -7.37 17.94
C ARG A 189 5.64 -6.95 16.53
N LEU A 190 6.40 -7.55 15.59
CA LEU A 190 6.15 -7.45 14.16
C LEU A 190 6.14 -8.85 13.55
N ASP A 191 5.12 -9.14 12.76
CA ASP A 191 5.00 -10.38 11.99
C ASP A 191 4.92 -10.00 10.51
N ALA A 192 5.97 -10.27 9.75
CA ALA A 192 6.12 -9.89 8.35
C ALA A 192 6.30 -11.12 7.46
N GLY A 193 5.68 -11.09 6.29
CA GLY A 193 5.77 -12.17 5.32
C GLY A 193 5.65 -11.68 3.89
N PRO A 194 6.07 -12.52 2.92
CA PRO A 194 5.89 -12.20 1.52
C PRO A 194 4.41 -12.14 1.15
N MET A 195 4.05 -11.20 0.30
CA MET A 195 2.76 -11.10 -0.37
C MET A 195 2.97 -10.95 -1.86
N LEU A 196 1.90 -11.12 -2.66
CA LEU A 196 1.97 -11.00 -4.12
C LEU A 196 3.07 -11.91 -4.72
N GLU A 197 3.14 -13.14 -4.22
CA GLU A 197 4.13 -14.15 -4.66
C GLU A 197 5.59 -13.67 -4.53
N GLY A 198 5.86 -12.85 -3.53
CA GLY A 198 7.16 -12.29 -3.25
C GLY A 198 7.46 -10.96 -3.93
N CYS A 199 6.51 -10.38 -4.67
CA CYS A 199 6.67 -9.04 -5.23
C CYS A 199 6.43 -7.92 -4.21
N GLY A 200 5.98 -8.27 -3.02
CA GLY A 200 5.78 -7.36 -1.90
C GLY A 200 5.95 -8.06 -0.56
N ILE A 201 5.94 -7.28 0.49
CA ILE A 201 6.02 -7.72 1.88
C ILE A 201 4.90 -7.05 2.65
N GLY A 202 4.12 -7.86 3.37
CA GLY A 202 3.11 -7.36 4.30
C GLY A 202 3.54 -7.63 5.73
N ALA A 203 3.17 -6.74 6.65
CA ALA A 203 3.40 -6.96 8.07
C ALA A 203 2.26 -6.42 8.93
N ILE A 204 2.02 -7.11 10.04
CA ILE A 204 1.26 -6.58 11.17
C ILE A 204 2.24 -6.30 12.29
N SER A 205 2.25 -5.06 12.75
CA SER A 205 3.06 -4.62 13.89
C SER A 205 2.14 -4.21 15.03
N ARG A 206 2.51 -4.57 16.25
CA ARG A 206 1.86 -4.10 17.47
C ARG A 206 2.90 -3.40 18.32
N ILE A 207 2.65 -2.15 18.68
CA ILE A 207 3.49 -1.35 19.55
C ILE A 207 2.60 -0.83 20.68
N GLY A 208 2.80 -1.33 21.87
CA GLY A 208 1.89 -1.10 22.98
C GLY A 208 0.47 -1.61 22.66
N SER A 209 -0.51 -0.69 22.68
CA SER A 209 -1.92 -1.00 22.35
C SER A 209 -2.29 -0.73 20.89
N THR A 210 -1.38 -0.22 20.08
CA THR A 210 -1.66 0.16 18.68
C THR A 210 -1.23 -0.95 17.74
N GLU A 211 -2.12 -1.31 16.83
CA GLU A 211 -1.83 -2.23 15.75
C GLU A 211 -1.61 -1.43 14.45
N TYR A 212 -0.61 -1.81 13.69
CA TYR A 212 -0.25 -1.24 12.39
C TYR A 212 -0.25 -2.32 11.32
N PHE A 213 -0.77 -1.98 10.16
CA PHE A 213 -0.46 -2.66 8.91
C PHE A 213 0.67 -1.91 8.20
N LEU A 214 1.63 -2.66 7.66
CA LEU A 214 2.67 -2.15 6.79
C LEU A 214 2.71 -3.02 5.53
N GLY A 215 2.73 -2.37 4.38
CA GLY A 215 2.92 -3.02 3.09
C GLY A 215 4.11 -2.38 2.38
N TRP A 216 5.05 -3.21 1.92
CA TRP A 216 6.18 -2.76 1.10
C TRP A 216 6.12 -3.42 -0.26
N ALA A 217 6.39 -2.67 -1.31
CA ALA A 217 6.56 -3.20 -2.64
C ALA A 217 7.63 -2.42 -3.41
N TRP A 218 8.37 -3.11 -4.26
CA TRP A 218 9.24 -2.49 -5.22
C TRP A 218 8.45 -2.10 -6.46
N SER A 219 8.64 -0.88 -6.93
CA SER A 219 8.09 -0.41 -8.20
C SER A 219 9.17 -0.45 -9.28
N PRO A 220 9.16 -1.42 -10.19
CA PRO A 220 10.17 -1.50 -11.27
C PRO A 220 10.15 -0.27 -12.17
N MET A 221 8.99 0.34 -12.36
CA MET A 221 8.83 1.53 -13.18
C MET A 221 9.43 2.76 -12.53
N LEU A 222 9.22 2.95 -11.23
CA LEU A 222 9.73 4.09 -10.48
C LEU A 222 11.14 3.86 -9.95
N GLN A 223 11.62 2.62 -9.97
CA GLN A 223 12.88 2.21 -9.34
C GLN A 223 12.93 2.62 -7.86
N LEU A 224 11.81 2.45 -7.18
CA LEU A 224 11.61 2.85 -5.78
C LEU A 224 10.93 1.75 -4.98
N TRP A 225 11.30 1.63 -3.72
CA TRP A 225 10.50 0.96 -2.71
C TRP A 225 9.39 1.88 -2.21
N VAL A 226 8.19 1.34 -2.13
CA VAL A 226 7.01 2.03 -1.59
C VAL A 226 6.59 1.32 -0.33
N GLN A 227 6.34 2.08 0.72
CA GLN A 227 5.75 1.62 1.96
C GLN A 227 4.38 2.27 2.14
N MET A 228 3.39 1.47 2.47
CA MET A 228 2.07 1.94 2.91
C MET A 228 1.88 1.53 4.37
N THR A 229 1.47 2.47 5.21
CA THR A 229 1.22 2.23 6.64
C THR A 229 -0.18 2.70 7.00
N LEU A 230 -0.90 1.89 7.77
CA LEU A 230 -2.18 2.25 8.39
C LEU A 230 -2.17 1.77 9.83
N SER A 231 -2.78 2.53 10.74
CA SER A 231 -2.93 2.12 12.15
C SER A 231 -4.39 1.97 12.56
N ASP A 232 -4.62 1.33 13.69
CA ASP A 232 -5.96 1.23 14.29
C ASP A 232 -6.36 2.43 15.16
N ARG A 233 -5.50 3.45 15.24
CA ARG A 233 -5.80 4.67 16.00
C ARG A 233 -6.92 5.45 15.34
N PRO A 234 -7.89 5.94 16.13
CA PRO A 234 -8.93 6.82 15.60
C PRO A 234 -8.33 8.09 14.98
N GLY A 235 -8.81 8.47 13.80
CA GLY A 235 -8.36 9.67 13.09
C GLY A 235 -7.00 9.56 12.39
N GLU A 236 -6.25 8.47 12.56
CA GLU A 236 -5.07 8.24 11.76
C GLU A 236 -5.45 7.76 10.36
N ARG A 237 -4.84 8.40 9.37
CA ARG A 237 -4.96 8.03 7.96
C ARG A 237 -3.75 7.19 7.56
N HIS A 238 -3.90 6.46 6.48
CA HIS A 238 -2.75 5.77 5.90
C HIS A 238 -1.70 6.78 5.44
N THR A 239 -0.46 6.36 5.47
CA THR A 239 0.66 7.13 4.93
C THR A 239 1.40 6.32 3.89
N TYR A 240 1.92 7.01 2.89
CA TYR A 240 2.90 6.46 1.97
C TYR A 240 4.29 6.96 2.33
N ALA A 241 5.26 6.08 2.22
CA ALA A 241 6.66 6.43 2.28
C ALA A 241 7.41 5.78 1.11
N ILE A 242 8.43 6.44 0.61
CA ILE A 242 9.20 5.99 -0.54
C ILE A 242 10.68 5.97 -0.24
N SER A 243 11.40 5.04 -0.85
CA SER A 243 12.86 4.96 -0.81
C SER A 243 13.39 4.45 -2.15
N GLY A 244 14.48 5.04 -2.63
CA GLY A 244 15.21 4.56 -3.82
C GLY A 244 16.02 3.28 -3.57
N THR A 245 16.18 2.87 -2.30
CA THR A 245 16.96 1.68 -1.93
C THR A 245 16.21 0.84 -0.91
N GLY A 246 16.58 -0.42 -0.78
CA GLY A 246 16.15 -1.29 0.31
C GLY A 246 17.33 -1.67 1.21
N GLY A 247 17.03 -2.31 2.35
CA GLY A 247 18.05 -2.78 3.29
C GLY A 247 18.72 -1.69 4.10
N GLU A 248 19.95 -1.95 4.55
CA GLU A 248 20.72 -1.01 5.36
C GLU A 248 21.02 0.28 4.56
N GLY A 249 20.85 1.42 5.22
CA GLY A 249 20.99 2.75 4.61
C GLY A 249 19.75 3.24 3.86
N ALA A 250 18.69 2.44 3.73
CA ALA A 250 17.44 2.89 3.12
C ALA A 250 16.80 4.03 3.94
N VAL A 251 16.33 5.07 3.23
CA VAL A 251 15.64 6.21 3.85
C VAL A 251 14.27 6.34 3.26
N PHE A 252 13.24 5.91 3.99
CA PHE A 252 11.85 6.06 3.60
C PHE A 252 11.34 7.45 3.99
N LEU A 253 10.94 8.22 3.00
CA LEU A 253 10.42 9.57 3.14
C LEU A 253 8.90 9.54 3.01
N SER A 254 8.19 10.02 4.01
CA SER A 254 6.73 10.13 4.01
C SER A 254 6.30 11.58 3.92
N ALA A 255 5.44 11.87 2.95
CA ALA A 255 4.76 13.13 2.79
C ALA A 255 3.25 12.96 3.07
N PRO A 256 2.49 14.05 3.29
CA PRO A 256 1.03 13.97 3.29
C PRO A 256 0.51 13.31 2.01
N SER A 257 -0.52 12.47 2.13
CA SER A 257 -1.04 11.67 0.99
C SER A 257 -1.39 12.53 -0.23
N ALA A 258 -1.96 13.73 -0.02
CA ALA A 258 -2.28 14.65 -1.10
C ALA A 258 -1.01 15.12 -1.86
N THR A 259 0.10 15.30 -1.16
CA THR A 259 1.37 15.69 -1.78
C THR A 259 1.98 14.55 -2.58
N ILE A 260 1.82 13.31 -2.13
CA ILE A 260 2.30 12.14 -2.87
C ILE A 260 1.48 11.93 -4.15
N SER A 261 0.15 12.05 -4.09
CA SER A 261 -0.71 11.90 -5.26
C SER A 261 -0.48 13.01 -6.29
N SER A 262 -0.20 14.25 -5.86
CA SER A 262 0.10 15.36 -6.77
C SER A 262 1.50 15.30 -7.38
N GLN A 263 2.40 14.51 -6.81
CA GLN A 263 3.81 14.42 -7.24
C GLN A 263 4.10 13.26 -8.19
N THR A 264 3.11 12.46 -8.60
CA THR A 264 3.35 11.38 -9.56
C THR A 264 3.97 11.87 -10.87
N GLU A 265 3.75 13.11 -11.27
CA GLU A 265 4.47 13.74 -12.39
C GLU A 265 5.95 13.98 -12.10
N ASN A 266 6.30 14.28 -10.85
CA ASN A 266 7.66 14.57 -10.42
C ASN A 266 8.45 13.31 -10.01
N TYR A 267 7.81 12.14 -9.93
CA TYR A 267 8.50 10.87 -9.68
C TYR A 267 9.52 10.55 -10.77
N TYR A 268 9.26 10.97 -12.01
CA TYR A 268 10.21 10.83 -13.11
C TYR A 268 11.45 11.73 -12.96
N SER A 269 11.40 12.75 -12.12
CA SER A 269 12.54 13.64 -11.84
C SER A 269 13.38 13.24 -10.62
N GLY A 270 13.05 12.11 -9.97
CA GLY A 270 13.82 11.54 -8.87
C GLY A 270 13.35 11.93 -7.47
N LEU A 271 13.95 11.30 -6.48
CA LEU A 271 13.70 11.49 -5.03
C LEU A 271 13.75 12.95 -4.55
N GLY A 272 14.24 13.88 -5.38
CA GLY A 272 14.52 15.25 -5.01
C GLY A 272 13.29 16.05 -4.56
N THR A 273 12.13 15.88 -5.20
CA THR A 273 10.92 16.64 -4.85
C THR A 273 10.12 16.02 -3.71
N ALA A 274 10.09 14.68 -3.62
CA ALA A 274 9.49 14.01 -2.45
C ALA A 274 10.24 14.36 -1.15
N ALA A 275 11.53 14.63 -1.25
CA ALA A 275 12.35 15.02 -0.10
C ALA A 275 11.99 16.41 0.45
N THR A 276 11.53 17.34 -0.38
CA THR A 276 11.20 18.70 0.08
C THR A 276 9.94 18.74 0.92
N ASP A 277 8.94 17.93 0.59
CA ASP A 277 7.62 17.96 1.25
C ASP A 277 7.43 16.88 2.32
N ALA A 278 8.41 15.98 2.48
CA ALA A 278 8.36 14.95 3.51
C ALA A 278 8.22 15.55 4.91
N ARG A 279 7.35 14.98 5.73
CA ARG A 279 7.10 15.35 7.13
C ARG A 279 7.67 14.34 8.10
N SER A 280 7.87 13.11 7.66
CA SER A 280 8.55 12.08 8.43
C SER A 280 9.53 11.30 7.56
N ARG A 281 10.55 10.76 8.20
CA ARG A 281 11.46 9.81 7.57
C ARG A 281 11.81 8.68 8.51
N GLN A 282 12.03 7.52 7.91
CA GLN A 282 12.51 6.32 8.57
C GLN A 282 13.83 5.95 7.91
N MET A 283 14.87 5.74 8.71
CA MET A 283 16.21 5.40 8.25
C MET A 283 16.59 4.04 8.81
N ILE A 284 16.84 3.08 7.95
CA ILE A 284 17.30 1.74 8.38
C ILE A 284 18.79 1.85 8.66
N GLU A 285 19.17 1.87 9.95
CA GLU A 285 20.57 2.02 10.40
C GLU A 285 21.28 0.69 10.51
N VAL A 286 20.55 -0.37 10.86
CA VAL A 286 21.05 -1.73 10.97
C VAL A 286 20.07 -2.66 10.26
N PHE A 287 20.57 -3.52 9.39
CA PHE A 287 19.76 -4.49 8.66
C PHE A 287 20.48 -5.86 8.64
N GLN A 288 20.37 -6.59 9.74
CA GLN A 288 20.99 -7.91 9.92
C GLN A 288 19.93 -9.00 10.05
N SER A 289 20.32 -10.25 9.91
CA SER A 289 19.41 -11.38 9.94
C SER A 289 18.62 -11.55 11.25
N ASP A 290 19.16 -11.05 12.34
CA ASP A 290 18.62 -11.17 13.71
C ASP A 290 18.30 -9.81 14.35
N ARG A 291 18.69 -8.70 13.72
CA ARG A 291 18.49 -7.35 14.24
C ARG A 291 18.26 -6.32 13.13
N ILE A 292 17.21 -5.51 13.30
CA ILE A 292 16.95 -4.34 12.46
C ILE A 292 16.76 -3.13 13.38
N GLU A 293 17.40 -2.01 13.06
CA GLU A 293 17.18 -0.74 13.73
C GLU A 293 16.74 0.33 12.72
N ILE A 294 15.65 1.01 13.07
CA ILE A 294 15.05 2.05 12.23
C ILE A 294 14.95 3.32 13.08
N ARG A 295 15.69 4.36 12.68
CA ARG A 295 15.53 5.69 13.25
C ARG A 295 14.36 6.40 12.61
N MET A 296 13.50 6.98 13.42
CA MET A 296 12.35 7.76 12.96
C MET A 296 12.56 9.22 13.31
N GLN A 297 12.32 10.10 12.35
CA GLN A 297 12.43 11.53 12.52
C GLN A 297 11.21 12.22 11.89
N ALA A 298 10.83 13.35 12.44
CA ALA A 298 9.73 14.17 11.96
C ALA A 298 10.13 15.65 11.88
N ARG A 299 9.41 16.42 11.08
CA ARG A 299 9.52 17.87 11.00
C ARG A 299 8.13 18.49 10.81
N GLN A 300 7.95 19.72 11.27
CA GLN A 300 6.65 20.42 11.21
C GLN A 300 6.30 20.87 9.79
N ASP A 301 7.30 21.35 9.06
CA ASP A 301 7.18 21.82 7.69
C ASP A 301 8.43 21.45 6.88
N ALA A 302 8.43 21.78 5.59
CA ALA A 302 9.50 21.42 4.68
C ALA A 302 10.84 22.10 4.98
N GLU A 303 10.79 23.25 5.63
CA GLU A 303 11.97 24.08 5.94
C GLU A 303 12.51 23.81 7.35
N ALA A 304 11.71 23.14 8.21
CA ALA A 304 12.13 22.83 9.57
C ALA A 304 13.19 21.73 9.62
N ASP A 305 14.04 21.80 10.63
CA ASP A 305 15.01 20.75 10.91
C ASP A 305 14.32 19.44 11.32
N TRP A 306 14.98 18.31 11.00
CA TRP A 306 14.54 17.00 11.42
C TRP A 306 14.77 16.81 12.93
N SER A 307 13.71 16.46 13.64
CA SER A 307 13.75 16.09 15.05
C SER A 307 13.57 14.59 15.24
N GLU A 308 14.24 14.03 16.24
CA GLU A 308 14.06 12.62 16.60
C GLU A 308 12.61 12.38 17.05
N ALA A 309 11.94 11.42 16.43
CA ALA A 309 10.59 10.97 16.82
C ALA A 309 10.66 9.64 17.57
N GLY A 310 11.75 8.89 17.43
CA GLY A 310 12.01 7.64 18.12
C GLY A 310 12.87 6.69 17.30
N ARG A 311 13.06 5.50 17.86
CA ARG A 311 13.80 4.41 17.24
C ARG A 311 13.02 3.11 17.41
N LEU A 312 12.85 2.36 16.33
CA LEU A 312 12.31 1.02 16.34
C LEU A 312 13.47 0.02 16.29
N VAL A 313 13.56 -0.84 17.29
CA VAL A 313 14.52 -1.95 17.34
C VAL A 313 13.74 -3.25 17.21
N LEU A 314 14.09 -4.03 16.21
CA LEU A 314 13.54 -5.36 15.97
C LEU A 314 14.61 -6.40 16.28
N THR A 315 14.27 -7.40 17.09
CA THR A 315 15.12 -8.57 17.39
C THR A 315 14.33 -9.81 17.00
N ARG A 316 14.93 -10.69 16.20
CA ARG A 316 14.25 -11.89 15.69
C ARG A 316 13.77 -12.77 16.84
N GLU A 317 12.56 -13.30 16.72
CA GLU A 317 12.06 -14.35 17.61
C GLU A 317 12.79 -15.67 17.25
N ASP A 318 13.21 -16.44 18.29
CA ASP A 318 13.82 -17.77 18.14
C ASP A 318 12.84 -18.82 17.58
#